data_8f2366b963717183eca6541c336fdb3b
#
_entry.id   8f2366b963717183eca6541c336fdb3b
#
_cell.length_a   1.000
_cell.length_b   1.000
_cell.length_c   1.000
_cell.angle_alpha   90.00
_cell.angle_beta   90.00
_cell.angle_gamma   90.00
#
_symmetry.space_group_name_H-M   'P 1'
#
loop_
_entity.id
_entity.type
_entity.pdbx_description
1 polymer ?
#
loop_
_entity_poly.entity_id
_entity_poly.type
_entity_poly.pdbx_seq_one_letter_code
_entity_poly.pdbx_strand_id
1 'polypeptide(L)' 'MTISVVLADDQELVRSGFRLILEAEDDLEVVGEAGDGKEALGVTRRRQPDVVLMDIQMPKLDGL' A
#
# COMPACT_ATOMS: atom_id res chain seq x y z
N MET A 1 4.22 19.70 2.87
CA MET A 1 4.67 18.43 3.43
C MET A 1 3.92 17.28 2.79
N THR A 2 4.61 16.25 2.36
CA THR A 2 4.00 15.12 1.68
C THR A 2 4.04 13.89 2.59
N ILE A 3 2.91 13.19 2.66
CA ILE A 3 2.80 11.95 3.41
C ILE A 3 3.01 10.80 2.45
N SER A 4 4.01 9.96 2.70
CA SER A 4 4.30 8.82 1.84
C SER A 4 3.47 7.61 2.26
N VAL A 5 2.89 6.93 1.26
CA VAL A 5 1.95 5.82 1.47
C VAL A 5 2.38 4.62 0.65
N VAL A 6 2.29 3.44 1.27
CA VAL A 6 2.41 2.17 0.56
C VAL A 6 1.02 1.53 0.56
N LEU A 7 0.60 1.04 -0.61
CA LEU A 7 -0.67 0.34 -0.76
C LEU A 7 -0.42 -1.16 -0.81
N ALA A 8 -1.13 -1.90 0.03
CA ALA A 8 -1.01 -3.36 0.06
C ALA A 8 -2.40 -3.98 -0.08
N ASP A 9 -2.64 -4.62 -1.23
CA ASP A 9 -3.93 -5.22 -1.53
C ASP A 9 -3.69 -6.30 -2.58
N ASP A 10 -4.30 -7.48 -2.41
CA ASP A 10 -4.11 -8.58 -3.33
C ASP A 10 -4.91 -8.42 -4.62
N GLN A 11 -5.83 -7.47 -4.68
CA GLN A 11 -6.62 -7.20 -5.88
C GLN A 11 -6.06 -6.00 -6.62
N GLU A 12 -5.42 -6.26 -7.75
CA GLU A 12 -4.75 -5.22 -8.51
C GLU A 12 -5.69 -4.08 -8.92
N LEU A 13 -6.90 -4.42 -9.32
CA LEU A 13 -7.86 -3.42 -9.77
C LEU A 13 -8.28 -2.48 -8.63
N VAL A 14 -8.53 -3.06 -7.45
CA VAL A 14 -8.88 -2.28 -6.26
C VAL A 14 -7.71 -1.39 -5.86
N ARG A 15 -6.50 -1.94 -5.87
CA ARG A 15 -5.29 -1.20 -5.53
C ARG A 15 -5.09 -0.01 -6.47
N SER A 16 -5.31 -0.21 -7.78
CA SER A 16 -5.21 0.87 -8.76
C SER A 16 -6.23 1.97 -8.51
N GLY A 17 -7.43 1.60 -8.11
CA GLY A 17 -8.46 2.57 -7.77
C GLY A 17 -8.08 3.42 -6.58
N PHE A 18 -7.56 2.80 -5.53
CA PHE A 18 -7.10 3.54 -4.35
C PHE A 18 -5.93 4.46 -4.70
N ARG A 19 -5.04 3.99 -5.56
CA ARG A 19 -3.92 4.81 -5.97
C ARG A 19 -4.37 6.10 -6.65
N LEU A 20 -5.35 6.00 -7.53
CA LEU A 20 -5.90 7.19 -8.21
C LEU A 20 -6.50 8.17 -7.20
N ILE A 21 -7.22 7.67 -6.22
CA ILE A 21 -7.83 8.52 -5.19
C ILE A 21 -6.75 9.24 -4.38
N LEU A 22 -5.73 8.50 -3.96
CA LEU A 22 -4.68 9.08 -3.13
C LEU A 22 -3.82 10.07 -3.90
N GLU A 23 -3.52 9.77 -5.16
CA GLU A 23 -2.69 10.66 -5.96
C GLU A 23 -3.40 11.94 -6.36
N ALA A 24 -4.72 12.00 -6.21
CA ALA A 24 -5.47 13.22 -6.43
C ALA A 24 -5.25 14.24 -5.31
N GLU A 25 -4.71 13.80 -4.17
CA GLU A 25 -4.44 14.68 -3.05
C GLU A 25 -3.00 15.18 -3.11
N ASP A 26 -2.81 16.47 -2.97
CA ASP A 26 -1.47 17.08 -3.10
C ASP A 26 -0.51 16.68 -2.00
N ASP A 27 -1.02 16.35 -0.81
CA ASP A 27 -0.19 16.01 0.33
C ASP A 27 0.01 14.51 0.53
N LEU A 28 -0.42 13.69 -0.43
CA LEU A 28 -0.21 12.24 -0.37
C LEU A 28 0.59 11.78 -1.59
N GLU A 29 1.51 10.86 -1.33
CA GLU A 29 2.33 10.29 -2.40
C GLU A 29 2.40 8.79 -2.23
N VAL A 30 1.99 8.03 -3.25
CA VAL A 30 2.11 6.58 -3.23
C VAL A 30 3.51 6.21 -3.65
N VAL A 31 4.30 5.71 -2.71
CA VAL A 31 5.71 5.39 -2.95
C VAL A 31 5.95 3.91 -3.22
N GLY A 32 4.93 3.08 -3.10
CA GLY A 32 5.06 1.66 -3.40
C GLY A 32 3.75 0.93 -3.30
N GLU A 33 3.72 -0.25 -3.89
CA GLU A 33 2.55 -1.12 -3.87
C GLU A 33 2.98 -2.55 -3.59
N ALA A 34 2.09 -3.33 -2.99
CA ALA A 34 2.34 -4.72 -2.70
C ALA A 34 1.06 -5.52 -2.92
N GLY A 35 1.21 -6.74 -3.44
CA GLY A 35 0.09 -7.63 -3.71
C GLY A 35 -0.20 -8.61 -2.59
N ASP A 36 0.67 -8.69 -1.59
CA ASP A 36 0.46 -9.56 -0.43
C ASP A 36 1.26 -9.03 0.76
N GLY A 37 1.07 -9.67 1.93
CA GLY A 37 1.70 -9.21 3.15
C GLY A 37 3.22 -9.31 3.14
N LYS A 38 3.76 -10.32 2.47
CA LYS A 38 5.21 -10.49 2.38
C LYS A 38 5.83 -9.37 1.54
N GLU A 39 5.23 -9.07 0.40
CA GLU A 39 5.66 -7.94 -0.42
C GLU A 39 5.55 -6.64 0.34
N ALA A 40 4.46 -6.49 1.10
CA ALA A 40 4.24 -5.26 1.88
C ALA A 40 5.37 -5.02 2.85
N LEU A 41 5.86 -6.06 3.52
CA LEU A 41 6.98 -5.93 4.43
C LEU A 41 8.24 -5.48 3.69
N GLY A 42 8.52 -6.08 2.54
CA GLY A 42 9.68 -5.71 1.75
C GLY A 42 9.64 -4.27 1.26
N VAL A 43 8.50 -3.87 0.73
CA VAL A 43 8.33 -2.51 0.23
C VAL A 43 8.42 -1.50 1.37
N THR A 44 7.79 -1.82 2.51
CA THR A 44 7.83 -0.94 3.67
C THR A 44 9.25 -0.73 4.17
N ARG A 45 10.06 -1.78 4.18
CA ARG A 45 11.45 -1.67 4.62
C ARG A 45 12.28 -0.81 3.66
N ARG A 46 12.04 -0.96 2.35
CA ARG A 46 12.79 -0.20 1.34
C ARG A 46 12.37 1.26 1.28
N ARG A 47 11.08 1.52 1.38
CA ARG A 47 10.54 2.86 1.15
C ARG A 47 10.32 3.66 2.42
N GLN A 48 10.19 2.99 3.55
CA GLN A 48 9.95 3.63 4.86
C GLN A 48 8.84 4.67 4.80
N PRO A 49 7.62 4.25 4.39
CA PRO A 49 6.52 5.19 4.24
C PRO A 49 6.01 5.68 5.59
N ASP A 50 5.30 6.79 5.56
CA ASP A 50 4.63 7.29 6.75
C ASP A 50 3.42 6.43 7.11
N VAL A 51 2.73 5.88 6.10
CA VAL A 51 1.50 5.12 6.28
C VAL A 51 1.51 3.93 5.35
N VAL A 52 1.02 2.79 5.84
CA VAL A 52 0.75 1.62 5.00
C VAL A 52 -0.74 1.35 5.06
N LEU A 53 -1.41 1.42 3.90
CA LEU A 53 -2.81 1.04 3.79
C LEU A 53 -2.85 -0.41 3.37
N MET A 54 -3.39 -1.28 4.22
CA MET A 54 -3.35 -2.72 4.01
C MET A 54 -4.74 -3.31 4.10
N ASP A 55 -5.09 -4.14 3.11
CA ASP A 55 -6.33 -4.90 3.14
C ASP A 55 -6.16 -6.03 4.16
N ILE A 56 -7.00 -6.04 5.18
CA ILE A 56 -6.93 -7.04 6.24
C ILE A 56 -7.34 -8.43 5.78
N GLN A 57 -7.88 -8.55 4.57
CA GLN A 57 -8.30 -9.84 4.03
C GLN A 57 -7.28 -10.47 3.09
N MET A 58 -6.08 -9.92 3.03
CA MET A 58 -5.03 -10.50 2.19
C MET A 58 -4.65 -11.90 2.69
N PRO A 59 -4.64 -12.90 1.79
CA PRO A 59 -4.39 -14.29 2.20
C PRO A 59 -3.07 -14.51 2.92
N LYS A 60 -2.06 -13.77 2.55
CA LYS A 60 -0.73 -13.96 3.16
C LYS A 60 -0.65 -13.53 4.61
N LEU A 61 -1.68 -12.83 5.10
CA LEU A 61 -1.74 -12.43 6.49
C LEU A 61 -2.69 -13.29 7.30
N ASP A 62 -3.51 -14.10 6.64
CA ASP A 62 -4.51 -14.92 7.32
C ASP A 62 -3.94 -16.15 7.99
N GLY A 63 -2.74 -16.49 7.67
CA GLY A 63 -2.12 -17.67 8.24
C GLY A 63 -1.69 -17.51 9.71
N LEU A 64 -2.02 -16.42 10.27
CA LEU A 64 -1.64 -16.10 11.64
C LEU A 64 -2.49 -16.82 12.69
#